data_2ac2d170a9cb1c0006117edaf2c8fc17
#
_entry.id   2ac2d170a9cb1c0006117edaf2c8fc17
#
_cell.length_a   1.000
_cell.length_b   1.000
_cell.length_c   1.000
_cell.angle_alpha   90.00
_cell.angle_beta   90.00
_cell.angle_gamma   90.00
#
_symmetry.space_group_name_H-M   'P 1'
#
loop_
_entity.id
_entity.type
_entity.pdbx_description
1 polymer ?
#
loop_
_entity_poly.entity_id
_entity_poly.type
_entity_poly.pdbx_seq_one_letter_code
_entity_poly.pdbx_strand_id
1 'polypeptide(L)'
;MNDGKSGGRIWDAFLTERDKEVFKKSGFGAEAGFGLRPALLVIDVSYGFAGDRPEPILDSIKRWSNSCGAESWDAIAVIKTLTIAFHEKKLPVIYTTGVNRSDGWDVGSWAWKNSRTGESLPRPAQRFDANDIVSEIKPASQDLVVFKQKPSGFFGTNLAAYLTLLGADSVVVTGTTTSGCVRASVIDAFSLNYRIAVVEDGCFDRSQASHAINLCDMHAKYADVLPSAAVLRHVSTLPDDLFPNLPKGETTPSENSHLRLVSSA
;
A
#
# COMPACT_ATOMS: atom_id res chain seq x y z
N MET A 1 34.45 -3.99 -10.96
CA MET A 1 34.39 -2.52 -11.03
C MET A 1 33.26 -2.20 -11.99
N ASN A 2 32.11 -1.92 -11.45
CA ASN A 2 30.95 -1.48 -12.25
C ASN A 2 30.43 -0.25 -11.54
N ASP A 3 30.87 0.91 -12.01
CA ASP A 3 30.41 2.22 -11.56
C ASP A 3 28.97 2.43 -12.04
N GLY A 4 28.02 1.80 -11.32
CA GLY A 4 26.63 2.12 -11.44
C GLY A 4 26.44 3.56 -10.99
N LYS A 5 26.28 4.49 -11.92
CA LYS A 5 25.72 5.80 -11.65
C LYS A 5 24.38 5.56 -10.95
N SER A 6 24.36 5.72 -9.63
CA SER A 6 23.11 5.78 -8.88
C SER A 6 22.36 7.01 -9.39
N GLY A 7 21.31 6.81 -10.16
CA GLY A 7 20.36 7.87 -10.39
C GLY A 7 19.95 8.43 -9.04
N GLY A 8 19.92 9.78 -8.88
CA GLY A 8 19.57 10.40 -7.61
C GLY A 8 18.20 9.92 -7.13
N ARG A 9 18.01 9.90 -5.82
CA ARG A 9 16.73 9.51 -5.20
C ARG A 9 15.70 10.60 -5.43
N ILE A 10 14.43 10.23 -5.54
CA ILE A 10 13.33 11.17 -5.77
C ILE A 10 13.29 12.34 -4.76
N TRP A 11 13.79 12.14 -3.57
CA TRP A 11 13.83 13.16 -2.52
C TRP A 11 15.09 14.03 -2.50
N ASP A 12 16.10 13.75 -3.32
CA ASP A 12 17.36 14.50 -3.33
C ASP A 12 17.16 15.98 -3.67
N ALA A 13 16.14 16.30 -4.47
CA ALA A 13 15.77 17.66 -4.81
C ALA A 13 15.21 18.48 -3.63
N PHE A 14 14.80 17.82 -2.55
CA PHE A 14 14.19 18.43 -1.37
C PHE A 14 15.16 18.50 -0.19
N LEU A 15 16.31 17.82 -0.25
CA LEU A 15 17.28 17.80 0.83
C LEU A 15 18.36 18.86 0.60
N THR A 16 18.70 19.62 1.66
CA THR A 16 19.87 20.48 1.65
C THR A 16 21.14 19.64 1.82
N GLU A 17 22.30 20.22 1.46
CA GLU A 17 23.59 19.57 1.71
C GLU A 17 23.82 19.29 3.20
N ARG A 18 23.32 20.18 4.07
CA ARG A 18 23.33 19.96 5.52
C ARG A 18 22.54 18.70 5.91
N ASP A 19 21.35 18.48 5.34
CA ASP A 19 20.52 17.33 5.67
C ASP A 19 21.18 16.03 5.24
N LYS A 20 21.76 15.99 4.04
CA LYS A 20 22.54 14.85 3.53
C LYS A 20 23.73 14.52 4.43
N GLU A 21 24.46 15.56 4.87
CA GLU A 21 25.60 15.39 5.78
C GLU A 21 25.14 14.88 7.16
N VAL A 22 24.03 15.37 7.69
CA VAL A 22 23.44 14.91 8.95
C VAL A 22 23.08 13.43 8.86
N PHE A 23 22.34 12.99 7.84
CA PHE A 23 22.00 11.56 7.67
C PHE A 23 23.25 10.69 7.61
N LYS A 24 24.24 11.09 6.81
CA LYS A 24 25.51 10.35 6.67
C LYS A 24 26.26 10.22 7.99
N LYS A 25 26.34 11.30 8.78
CA LYS A 25 27.10 11.31 10.04
C LYS A 25 26.36 10.65 11.20
N SER A 26 25.03 10.68 11.19
CA SER A 26 24.22 10.08 12.25
C SER A 26 23.90 8.60 12.02
N GLY A 27 24.28 8.03 10.85
CA GLY A 27 24.10 6.62 10.54
C GLY A 27 22.68 6.23 10.13
N PHE A 28 21.80 7.20 9.85
CA PHE A 28 20.48 6.94 9.32
C PHE A 28 20.52 6.49 7.85
N GLY A 29 19.55 5.66 7.44
CA GLY A 29 19.42 5.15 6.06
C GLY A 29 20.29 3.92 5.77
N ALA A 30 20.77 3.23 6.81
CA ALA A 30 21.36 1.91 6.62
C ALA A 30 20.31 0.89 6.16
N GLU A 31 20.64 0.11 5.13
CA GLU A 31 19.74 -0.94 4.63
C GLU A 31 19.61 -2.08 5.66
N ALA A 32 18.38 -2.45 5.99
CA ALA A 32 18.08 -3.60 6.84
C ALA A 32 18.07 -4.92 6.06
N GLY A 33 17.91 -4.84 4.75
CA GLY A 33 17.78 -5.97 3.82
C GLY A 33 16.42 -6.66 3.93
N PHE A 34 16.17 -7.55 2.99
CA PHE A 34 14.95 -8.35 2.96
C PHE A 34 14.94 -9.39 4.10
N GLY A 35 13.74 -9.75 4.57
CA GLY A 35 13.55 -10.94 5.39
C GLY A 35 13.59 -12.23 4.58
N LEU A 36 13.37 -13.34 5.25
CA LEU A 36 13.36 -14.67 4.63
C LEU A 36 11.95 -15.06 4.14
N ARG A 37 10.91 -14.47 4.73
CA ARG A 37 9.50 -14.84 4.52
C ARG A 37 8.65 -13.58 4.28
N PRO A 38 8.78 -12.94 3.10
CA PRO A 38 8.09 -11.70 2.80
C PRO A 38 6.61 -11.92 2.44
N ALA A 39 5.76 -10.99 2.88
CA ALA A 39 4.39 -10.83 2.39
C ALA A 39 4.24 -9.50 1.64
N LEU A 40 3.53 -9.49 0.51
CA LEU A 40 3.20 -8.27 -0.21
C LEU A 40 1.97 -7.62 0.43
N LEU A 41 2.09 -6.35 0.79
CA LEU A 41 1.00 -5.54 1.34
C LEU A 41 0.64 -4.44 0.34
N VAL A 42 -0.56 -4.53 -0.24
CA VAL A 42 -1.11 -3.57 -1.20
C VAL A 42 -2.11 -2.68 -0.47
N ILE A 43 -1.73 -1.44 -0.21
CA ILE A 43 -2.49 -0.53 0.67
C ILE A 43 -3.41 0.36 -0.15
N ASP A 44 -4.72 0.23 0.06
CA ASP A 44 -5.80 1.14 -0.37
C ASP A 44 -5.81 1.49 -1.87
N VAL A 45 -5.38 0.60 -2.73
CA VAL A 45 -5.41 0.80 -4.19
C VAL A 45 -6.82 0.55 -4.71
N SER A 46 -7.70 1.49 -4.44
CA SER A 46 -9.12 1.46 -4.75
C SER A 46 -9.52 2.58 -5.71
N TYR A 47 -10.71 2.48 -6.29
CA TYR A 47 -11.23 3.52 -7.19
C TYR A 47 -11.33 4.89 -6.52
N GLY A 48 -11.57 4.96 -5.21
CA GLY A 48 -11.56 6.21 -4.45
C GLY A 48 -10.23 6.94 -4.49
N PHE A 49 -9.11 6.21 -4.56
CA PHE A 49 -7.76 6.76 -4.58
C PHE A 49 -7.11 6.78 -5.98
N ALA A 50 -7.51 5.92 -6.89
CA ALA A 50 -6.95 5.86 -8.24
C ALA A 50 -7.81 6.62 -9.27
N GLY A 51 -9.10 6.79 -8.99
CA GLY A 51 -10.08 7.10 -10.01
C GLY A 51 -10.43 5.87 -10.85
N ASP A 52 -11.29 6.05 -11.85
CA ASP A 52 -11.74 4.97 -12.75
C ASP A 52 -10.96 4.91 -14.07
N ARG A 53 -9.99 5.78 -14.25
CA ARG A 53 -9.11 5.88 -15.43
C ARG A 53 -7.92 6.79 -15.16
N PRO A 54 -6.81 6.67 -15.93
CA PRO A 54 -5.70 7.61 -15.86
C PRO A 54 -6.14 8.97 -16.43
N GLU A 55 -6.14 9.99 -15.58
CA GLU A 55 -6.44 11.37 -15.96
C GLU A 55 -5.74 12.35 -15.02
N PRO A 56 -5.58 13.64 -15.41
CA PRO A 56 -4.99 14.64 -14.54
C PRO A 56 -5.71 14.71 -13.19
N ILE A 57 -4.95 14.85 -12.11
CA ILE A 57 -5.50 14.82 -10.74
C ILE A 57 -6.59 15.87 -10.52
N LEU A 58 -6.44 17.08 -11.07
CA LEU A 58 -7.43 18.15 -10.93
C LEU A 58 -8.79 17.86 -11.62
N ASP A 59 -8.80 16.92 -12.56
CA ASP A 59 -10.03 16.42 -13.16
C ASP A 59 -10.57 15.21 -12.39
N SER A 60 -9.73 14.30 -11.98
CA SER A 60 -10.11 13.12 -11.24
C SER A 60 -10.78 13.45 -9.90
N ILE A 61 -10.25 14.42 -9.15
CA ILE A 61 -10.80 14.84 -7.85
C ILE A 61 -12.20 15.47 -7.92
N LYS A 62 -12.67 15.84 -9.11
CA LYS A 62 -14.05 16.30 -9.29
C LYS A 62 -15.07 15.18 -9.08
N ARG A 63 -14.65 13.92 -9.31
CA ARG A 63 -15.50 12.73 -9.18
C ARG A 63 -15.07 11.83 -8.03
N TRP A 64 -13.78 11.80 -7.73
CA TRP A 64 -13.15 10.98 -6.72
C TRP A 64 -12.30 11.87 -5.82
N SER A 65 -12.88 12.45 -4.76
CA SER A 65 -12.24 13.49 -3.92
C SER A 65 -10.88 13.09 -3.36
N ASN A 66 -10.62 11.79 -3.21
CA ASN A 66 -9.37 11.25 -2.71
C ASN A 66 -8.39 10.81 -3.80
N SER A 67 -8.73 10.95 -5.07
CA SER A 67 -7.90 10.49 -6.17
C SER A 67 -6.49 11.10 -6.17
N CYS A 68 -5.53 10.30 -6.57
CA CYS A 68 -4.15 10.70 -6.83
C CYS A 68 -3.86 10.97 -8.31
N GLY A 69 -4.85 10.80 -9.19
CA GLY A 69 -4.71 11.11 -10.62
C GLY A 69 -3.94 10.06 -11.42
N ALA A 70 -3.32 10.49 -12.51
CA ALA A 70 -2.66 9.59 -13.47
C ALA A 70 -1.50 8.79 -12.86
N GLU A 71 -0.76 9.39 -11.94
CA GLU A 71 0.39 8.76 -11.27
C GLU A 71 0.02 7.46 -10.53
N SER A 72 -1.23 7.32 -10.09
CA SER A 72 -1.71 6.09 -9.49
C SER A 72 -1.70 4.91 -10.45
N TRP A 73 -1.94 5.15 -11.73
CA TRP A 73 -2.04 4.10 -12.76
C TRP A 73 -0.68 3.55 -13.16
N ASP A 74 0.38 4.36 -13.12
CA ASP A 74 1.75 3.90 -13.29
C ASP A 74 2.13 2.95 -12.14
N ALA A 75 1.83 3.33 -10.90
CA ALA A 75 2.06 2.49 -9.74
C ALA A 75 1.21 1.20 -9.76
N ILE A 76 -0.05 1.25 -10.22
CA ILE A 76 -0.91 0.07 -10.39
C ILE A 76 -0.27 -0.95 -11.34
N ALA A 77 0.34 -0.51 -12.44
CA ALA A 77 1.02 -1.40 -13.37
C ALA A 77 2.22 -2.12 -12.70
N VAL A 78 2.97 -1.39 -11.86
CA VAL A 78 4.06 -1.97 -11.05
C VAL A 78 3.51 -2.97 -10.03
N ILE A 79 2.46 -2.60 -9.28
CA ILE A 79 1.82 -3.47 -8.28
C ILE A 79 1.32 -4.76 -8.95
N LYS A 80 0.71 -4.67 -10.13
CA LYS A 80 0.28 -5.84 -10.90
C LYS A 80 1.43 -6.79 -11.19
N THR A 81 2.59 -6.27 -11.59
CA THR A 81 3.77 -7.09 -11.85
C THR A 81 4.27 -7.79 -10.57
N LEU A 82 4.26 -7.06 -9.45
CA LEU A 82 4.64 -7.63 -8.15
C LEU A 82 3.65 -8.71 -7.69
N THR A 83 2.35 -8.48 -7.80
CA THR A 83 1.34 -9.49 -7.42
C THR A 83 1.49 -10.76 -8.21
N ILE A 84 1.73 -10.68 -9.52
CA ILE A 84 2.00 -11.85 -10.37
C ILE A 84 3.23 -12.61 -9.85
N ALA A 85 4.35 -11.92 -9.61
CA ALA A 85 5.58 -12.57 -9.13
C ALA A 85 5.41 -13.23 -7.75
N PHE A 86 4.65 -12.60 -6.84
CA PHE A 86 4.34 -13.18 -5.54
C PHE A 86 3.45 -14.44 -5.67
N HIS A 87 2.44 -14.41 -6.54
CA HIS A 87 1.59 -15.57 -6.81
C HIS A 87 2.37 -16.73 -7.43
N GLU A 88 3.23 -16.46 -8.42
CA GLU A 88 4.10 -17.48 -9.05
C GLU A 88 4.98 -18.19 -8.02
N LYS A 89 5.47 -17.45 -7.02
CA LYS A 89 6.30 -17.96 -5.92
C LYS A 89 5.49 -18.45 -4.72
N LYS A 90 4.17 -18.48 -4.80
CA LYS A 90 3.27 -18.86 -3.70
C LYS A 90 3.57 -18.09 -2.41
N LEU A 91 3.80 -16.79 -2.55
CA LEU A 91 4.01 -15.85 -1.44
C LEU A 91 2.69 -15.14 -1.13
N PRO A 92 2.45 -14.74 0.14
CA PRO A 92 1.22 -14.05 0.53
C PRO A 92 1.08 -12.69 -0.15
N VAL A 93 -0.13 -12.42 -0.67
CA VAL A 93 -0.56 -11.09 -1.08
C VAL A 93 -1.73 -10.66 -0.20
N ILE A 94 -1.60 -9.49 0.42
CA ILE A 94 -2.57 -8.96 1.36
C ILE A 94 -2.94 -7.55 0.90
N TYR A 95 -4.23 -7.33 0.71
CA TYR A 95 -4.78 -6.03 0.33
C TYR A 95 -5.41 -5.35 1.55
N THR A 96 -5.36 -4.02 1.58
CA THR A 96 -6.22 -3.26 2.47
C THR A 96 -7.19 -2.40 1.67
N THR A 97 -8.39 -2.21 2.21
CA THR A 97 -9.37 -1.26 1.69
C THR A 97 -10.24 -0.72 2.81
N GLY A 98 -10.93 0.40 2.54
CA GLY A 98 -11.82 1.02 3.49
C GLY A 98 -13.13 0.27 3.66
N VAL A 99 -13.71 0.38 4.85
CA VAL A 99 -15.10 0.01 5.12
C VAL A 99 -15.73 1.05 6.04
N ASN A 100 -16.90 1.52 5.71
CA ASN A 100 -17.65 2.45 6.54
C ASN A 100 -19.11 1.99 6.67
N ARG A 101 -19.72 2.36 7.77
CA ARG A 101 -21.17 2.22 7.95
C ARG A 101 -21.90 3.12 6.95
N SER A 102 -23.08 2.69 6.53
CA SER A 102 -23.91 3.46 5.60
C SER A 102 -24.38 4.80 6.16
N ASP A 103 -24.48 4.93 7.50
CA ASP A 103 -24.83 6.18 8.19
C ASP A 103 -23.62 7.11 8.41
N GLY A 104 -22.40 6.68 8.08
CA GLY A 104 -21.17 7.47 8.20
C GLY A 104 -20.72 7.74 9.63
N TRP A 105 -21.34 7.13 10.65
CA TRP A 105 -21.00 7.38 12.06
C TRP A 105 -19.54 7.06 12.39
N ASP A 106 -18.95 6.07 11.74
CA ASP A 106 -17.59 5.58 11.99
C ASP A 106 -16.50 6.30 11.18
N VAL A 107 -16.86 7.27 10.35
CA VAL A 107 -15.92 8.14 9.63
C VAL A 107 -14.97 8.84 10.62
N GLY A 108 -15.48 9.29 11.77
CA GLY A 108 -14.67 9.80 12.87
C GLY A 108 -13.83 11.01 12.48
N SER A 109 -12.55 10.98 12.81
CA SER A 109 -11.62 12.11 12.61
C SER A 109 -11.47 12.58 11.15
N TRP A 110 -11.80 11.75 10.18
CA TRP A 110 -11.79 12.15 8.76
C TRP A 110 -12.76 13.30 8.48
N ALA A 111 -13.92 13.33 9.17
CA ALA A 111 -14.90 14.41 9.07
C ALA A 111 -14.34 15.78 9.47
N TRP A 112 -13.29 15.82 10.30
CA TRP A 112 -12.67 17.06 10.78
C TRP A 112 -11.50 17.54 9.90
N LYS A 113 -10.85 16.60 9.21
CA LYS A 113 -9.59 16.87 8.50
C LYS A 113 -9.77 17.06 7.00
N ASN A 114 -10.90 16.64 6.44
CA ASN A 114 -11.21 16.81 5.04
C ASN A 114 -12.61 17.42 4.89
N SER A 115 -12.69 18.66 4.43
CA SER A 115 -13.94 19.40 4.24
C SER A 115 -14.87 18.78 3.20
N ARG A 116 -14.33 17.89 2.34
CA ARG A 116 -15.08 17.17 1.32
C ARG A 116 -15.56 15.78 1.77
N THR A 117 -15.30 15.40 3.02
CA THR A 117 -15.81 14.15 3.58
C THR A 117 -17.34 14.17 3.61
N GLY A 118 -17.94 13.18 2.97
CA GLY A 118 -19.40 13.07 2.85
C GLY A 118 -20.01 13.84 1.67
N GLU A 119 -19.22 14.52 0.83
CA GLU A 119 -19.75 15.10 -0.40
C GLU A 119 -20.36 14.04 -1.30
N SER A 120 -21.61 14.28 -1.73
CA SER A 120 -22.21 13.54 -2.85
C SER A 120 -21.66 14.08 -4.16
N LEU A 121 -20.57 13.50 -4.63
CA LEU A 121 -19.97 13.88 -5.90
C LEU A 121 -20.78 13.33 -7.08
N PRO A 122 -20.87 14.10 -8.20
CA PRO A 122 -21.48 13.61 -9.41
C PRO A 122 -20.60 12.48 -9.96
N ARG A 123 -20.96 11.26 -9.62
CA ARG A 123 -20.29 10.07 -10.14
C ARG A 123 -21.01 9.67 -11.43
N PRO A 124 -20.29 9.33 -12.51
CA PRO A 124 -20.93 8.70 -13.67
C PRO A 124 -21.69 7.46 -13.19
N ALA A 125 -22.76 7.08 -13.87
CA ALA A 125 -23.60 5.91 -13.51
C ALA A 125 -22.68 4.72 -13.16
N GLN A 126 -22.57 4.43 -11.85
CA GLN A 126 -21.35 3.83 -11.36
C GLN A 126 -21.37 2.32 -11.37
N ARG A 127 -20.30 1.79 -11.96
CA ARG A 127 -19.91 0.39 -11.86
C ARG A 127 -19.15 0.03 -10.57
N PHE A 128 -18.59 1.02 -9.82
CA PHE A 128 -17.63 0.75 -8.76
C PHE A 128 -17.92 1.56 -7.49
N ASP A 129 -17.75 0.94 -6.32
CA ASP A 129 -17.67 1.65 -5.05
C ASP A 129 -16.28 2.29 -4.90
N ALA A 130 -16.19 3.37 -4.08
CA ALA A 130 -14.91 4.03 -3.82
C ALA A 130 -13.90 3.11 -3.13
N ASN A 131 -14.37 2.14 -2.36
CA ASN A 131 -13.54 1.18 -1.65
C ASN A 131 -13.28 -0.11 -2.45
N ASP A 132 -13.87 -0.27 -3.64
CA ASP A 132 -13.54 -1.40 -4.50
C ASP A 132 -12.08 -1.31 -4.96
N ILE A 133 -11.33 -2.40 -4.80
CA ILE A 133 -9.97 -2.52 -5.33
C ILE A 133 -10.04 -2.47 -6.86
N VAL A 134 -9.15 -1.72 -7.49
CA VAL A 134 -9.16 -1.57 -8.95
C VAL A 134 -9.02 -2.91 -9.67
N SER A 135 -9.74 -3.08 -10.77
CA SER A 135 -9.85 -4.36 -11.50
C SER A 135 -8.51 -4.91 -12.00
N GLU A 136 -7.55 -4.03 -12.26
CA GLU A 136 -6.21 -4.36 -12.77
C GLU A 136 -5.38 -5.21 -11.82
N ILE A 137 -5.69 -5.10 -10.51
CA ILE A 137 -5.03 -5.84 -9.42
C ILE A 137 -6.06 -6.51 -8.50
N LYS A 138 -7.20 -6.92 -9.06
CA LYS A 138 -8.26 -7.60 -8.29
C LYS A 138 -7.67 -8.77 -7.50
N PRO A 139 -7.95 -8.86 -6.18
CA PRO A 139 -7.50 -9.98 -5.37
C PRO A 139 -7.91 -11.34 -5.94
N ALA A 140 -7.00 -12.28 -5.94
CA ALA A 140 -7.27 -13.68 -6.25
C ALA A 140 -7.94 -14.36 -5.03
N SER A 141 -8.51 -15.53 -5.21
CA SER A 141 -9.26 -16.23 -4.16
C SER A 141 -8.41 -16.65 -2.94
N GLN A 142 -7.10 -16.79 -3.13
CA GLN A 142 -6.14 -17.09 -2.05
C GLN A 142 -5.61 -15.83 -1.35
N ASP A 143 -5.88 -14.63 -1.87
CA ASP A 143 -5.38 -13.39 -1.29
C ASP A 143 -6.22 -12.97 -0.07
N LEU A 144 -5.59 -12.27 0.85
CA LEU A 144 -6.26 -11.74 2.02
C LEU A 144 -6.68 -10.29 1.75
N VAL A 145 -7.92 -9.96 2.12
CA VAL A 145 -8.41 -8.58 2.09
C VAL A 145 -8.71 -8.14 3.51
N VAL A 146 -8.01 -7.09 3.95
CA VAL A 146 -8.14 -6.50 5.29
C VAL A 146 -8.95 -5.20 5.19
N PHE A 147 -10.12 -5.18 5.78
CA PHE A 147 -10.96 -3.99 5.86
C PHE A 147 -10.53 -3.13 7.04
N LYS A 148 -10.35 -1.82 6.80
CA LYS A 148 -9.90 -0.87 7.81
C LYS A 148 -10.66 0.45 7.78
N GLN A 149 -10.68 1.13 8.92
CA GLN A 149 -11.32 2.44 9.11
C GLN A 149 -10.30 3.55 9.45
N LYS A 150 -9.05 3.17 9.71
CA LYS A 150 -7.98 4.08 10.13
C LYS A 150 -6.79 4.00 9.16
N PRO A 151 -5.86 4.96 9.17
CA PRO A 151 -4.77 5.01 8.21
C PRO A 151 -3.94 3.73 8.16
N SER A 152 -3.46 3.25 9.29
CA SER A 152 -2.65 2.03 9.33
C SER A 152 -3.47 0.78 9.02
N GLY A 153 -2.88 -0.11 8.20
CA GLY A 153 -3.40 -1.44 7.97
C GLY A 153 -3.39 -2.35 9.21
N PHE A 154 -2.63 -1.98 10.24
CA PHE A 154 -2.51 -2.76 11.49
C PHE A 154 -3.49 -2.31 12.57
N PHE A 155 -3.84 -1.01 12.59
CA PHE A 155 -4.65 -0.46 13.68
C PHE A 155 -6.11 -0.94 13.61
N GLY A 156 -6.52 -1.72 14.60
CA GLY A 156 -7.89 -2.22 14.73
C GLY A 156 -8.28 -3.28 13.67
N THR A 157 -7.30 -3.97 13.10
CA THR A 157 -7.49 -5.01 12.09
C THR A 157 -6.84 -6.34 12.49
N ASN A 158 -7.06 -7.37 11.70
CA ASN A 158 -6.44 -8.69 11.89
C ASN A 158 -5.09 -8.82 11.16
N LEU A 159 -4.52 -7.76 10.56
CA LEU A 159 -3.32 -7.87 9.72
C LEU A 159 -2.14 -8.48 10.48
N ALA A 160 -1.85 -8.02 11.71
CA ALA A 160 -0.76 -8.56 12.51
C ALA A 160 -0.97 -10.06 12.82
N ALA A 161 -2.22 -10.46 13.13
CA ALA A 161 -2.55 -11.86 13.39
C ALA A 161 -2.38 -12.72 12.13
N TYR A 162 -2.76 -12.23 10.96
CA TYR A 162 -2.55 -12.93 9.68
C TYR A 162 -1.07 -13.12 9.37
N LEU A 163 -0.26 -12.07 9.50
CA LEU A 163 1.19 -12.16 9.28
C LEU A 163 1.86 -13.14 10.25
N THR A 164 1.42 -13.15 11.52
CA THR A 164 1.88 -14.11 12.51
C THR A 164 1.47 -15.55 12.16
N LEU A 165 0.22 -15.77 11.75
CA LEU A 165 -0.27 -17.09 11.32
C LEU A 165 0.49 -17.63 10.11
N LEU A 166 0.81 -16.75 9.17
CA LEU A 166 1.63 -17.06 7.99
C LEU A 166 3.10 -17.31 8.34
N GLY A 167 3.56 -16.84 9.51
CA GLY A 167 4.96 -16.84 9.88
C GLY A 167 5.80 -15.90 9.01
N ALA A 168 5.21 -14.80 8.52
CA ALA A 168 5.94 -13.77 7.80
C ALA A 168 6.89 -13.03 8.74
N ASP A 169 8.10 -12.72 8.28
CA ASP A 169 9.13 -11.94 9.00
C ASP A 169 9.37 -10.57 8.39
N SER A 170 8.79 -10.34 7.23
CA SER A 170 8.98 -9.11 6.47
C SER A 170 7.76 -8.78 5.63
N VAL A 171 7.63 -7.49 5.30
CA VAL A 171 6.56 -6.97 4.45
C VAL A 171 7.15 -6.14 3.32
N VAL A 172 6.65 -6.37 2.10
CA VAL A 172 6.88 -5.52 0.93
C VAL A 172 5.65 -4.62 0.78
N VAL A 173 5.83 -3.32 0.91
CA VAL A 173 4.73 -2.35 1.00
C VAL A 173 4.59 -1.58 -0.29
N THR A 174 3.36 -1.53 -0.81
CA THR A 174 2.95 -0.76 -1.99
C THR A 174 1.64 -0.02 -1.73
N GLY A 175 1.24 0.85 -2.63
CA GLY A 175 -0.09 1.48 -2.62
C GLY A 175 -0.09 2.93 -2.16
N THR A 176 -1.16 3.36 -1.46
CA THR A 176 -1.46 4.78 -1.25
C THR A 176 -2.01 5.09 0.16
N THR A 177 -1.95 6.32 0.62
CA THR A 177 -1.06 7.38 0.14
C THR A 177 0.27 7.27 0.85
N THR A 178 1.34 7.57 0.15
CA THR A 178 2.71 7.42 0.71
C THR A 178 2.86 8.14 2.03
N SER A 179 2.36 9.37 2.15
CA SER A 179 2.39 10.18 3.37
C SER A 179 1.33 9.81 4.42
N GLY A 180 0.39 8.97 4.07
CA GLY A 180 -0.76 8.60 4.90
C GLY A 180 -0.76 7.13 5.29
N CYS A 181 -1.61 6.32 4.63
CA CYS A 181 -1.83 4.92 5.02
C CYS A 181 -0.59 4.04 4.83
N VAL A 182 0.24 4.31 3.80
CA VAL A 182 1.52 3.63 3.61
C VAL A 182 2.44 3.91 4.78
N ARG A 183 2.73 5.19 5.07
CA ARG A 183 3.58 5.57 6.18
C ARG A 183 3.08 5.04 7.53
N ALA A 184 1.78 5.18 7.80
CA ALA A 184 1.19 4.70 9.06
C ALA A 184 1.39 3.19 9.22
N SER A 185 1.17 2.40 8.16
CA SER A 185 1.37 0.95 8.19
C SER A 185 2.85 0.56 8.32
N VAL A 186 3.76 1.30 7.68
CA VAL A 186 5.21 1.08 7.81
C VAL A 186 5.68 1.31 9.25
N ILE A 187 5.22 2.37 9.91
CA ILE A 187 5.58 2.66 11.30
C ILE A 187 5.07 1.56 12.25
N ASP A 188 3.84 1.09 12.05
CA ASP A 188 3.29 0.01 12.87
C ASP A 188 3.99 -1.33 12.61
N ALA A 189 4.30 -1.65 11.33
CA ALA A 189 5.08 -2.83 10.99
C ALA A 189 6.48 -2.80 11.63
N PHE A 190 7.16 -1.65 11.58
CA PHE A 190 8.45 -1.44 12.24
C PHE A 190 8.34 -1.65 13.76
N SER A 191 7.30 -1.09 14.38
CA SER A 191 7.03 -1.23 15.82
C SER A 191 6.74 -2.68 16.23
N LEU A 192 6.30 -3.51 15.28
CA LEU A 192 6.08 -4.96 15.44
C LEU A 192 7.31 -5.79 15.05
N ASN A 193 8.45 -5.16 14.77
CA ASN A 193 9.73 -5.77 14.41
C ASN A 193 9.75 -6.52 13.05
N TYR A 194 8.90 -6.17 12.10
CA TYR A 194 9.03 -6.64 10.73
C TYR A 194 10.18 -5.93 10.01
N ARG A 195 10.89 -6.63 9.13
CA ARG A 195 11.70 -6.00 8.09
C ARG A 195 10.77 -5.47 7.00
N ILE A 196 11.07 -4.29 6.48
CA ILE A 196 10.14 -3.60 5.57
C ILE A 196 10.88 -3.12 4.34
N ALA A 197 10.38 -3.51 3.18
CA ALA A 197 10.75 -2.92 1.89
C ALA A 197 9.58 -2.09 1.36
N VAL A 198 9.75 -0.79 1.17
CA VAL A 198 8.77 0.08 0.52
C VAL A 198 9.13 0.20 -0.96
N VAL A 199 8.20 -0.12 -1.83
CA VAL A 199 8.42 -0.07 -3.29
C VAL A 199 8.14 1.34 -3.78
N GLU A 200 9.19 2.12 -4.09
CA GLU A 200 9.05 3.54 -4.41
C GLU A 200 8.20 3.81 -5.66
N ASP A 201 8.36 3.02 -6.71
CA ASP A 201 7.58 3.07 -7.95
C ASP A 201 6.25 2.32 -7.89
N GLY A 202 5.98 1.62 -6.78
CA GLY A 202 4.70 0.99 -6.44
C GLY A 202 3.89 1.76 -5.39
N CYS A 203 4.37 2.93 -4.94
CA CYS A 203 3.65 3.82 -4.03
C CYS A 203 3.28 5.12 -4.73
N PHE A 204 2.17 5.75 -4.33
CA PHE A 204 1.71 7.01 -4.90
C PHE A 204 1.02 7.91 -3.89
N ASP A 205 0.96 9.20 -4.19
CA ASP A 205 0.36 10.24 -3.35
C ASP A 205 -0.18 11.39 -4.22
N ARG A 206 -1.03 12.25 -3.63
CA ARG A 206 -1.56 13.44 -4.29
C ARG A 206 -0.53 14.53 -4.48
N SER A 207 0.41 14.66 -3.55
CA SER A 207 1.45 15.68 -3.56
C SER A 207 2.81 15.04 -3.79
N GLN A 208 3.50 15.45 -4.86
CA GLN A 208 4.83 14.95 -5.19
C GLN A 208 5.86 15.25 -4.09
N ALA A 209 5.77 16.43 -3.47
CA ALA A 209 6.64 16.79 -2.35
C ALA A 209 6.39 15.88 -1.12
N SER A 210 5.11 15.66 -0.76
CA SER A 210 4.75 14.76 0.33
C SER A 210 5.20 13.34 0.04
N HIS A 211 5.02 12.86 -1.20
CA HIS A 211 5.48 11.55 -1.63
C HIS A 211 7.00 11.39 -1.42
N ALA A 212 7.78 12.28 -2.00
CA ALA A 212 9.25 12.22 -1.95
C ALA A 212 9.79 12.29 -0.51
N ILE A 213 9.32 13.26 0.29
CA ILE A 213 9.81 13.44 1.66
C ILE A 213 9.40 12.29 2.58
N ASN A 214 8.21 11.71 2.40
CA ASN A 214 7.81 10.55 3.21
C ASN A 214 8.56 9.28 2.82
N LEU A 215 8.91 9.08 1.56
CA LEU A 215 9.84 8.01 1.16
C LEU A 215 11.21 8.20 1.80
N CYS A 216 11.75 9.43 1.81
CA CYS A 216 13.00 9.78 2.49
C CYS A 216 12.94 9.44 3.98
N ASP A 217 11.89 9.89 4.68
CA ASP A 217 11.72 9.64 6.11
C ASP A 217 11.62 8.15 6.45
N MET A 218 10.88 7.40 5.64
CA MET A 218 10.76 5.95 5.82
C MET A 218 12.10 5.26 5.56
N HIS A 219 12.82 5.63 4.50
CA HIS A 219 14.14 5.10 4.19
C HIS A 219 15.15 5.37 5.29
N ALA A 220 15.14 6.58 5.83
CA ALA A 220 16.07 6.95 6.86
C ALA A 220 15.88 6.19 8.18
N LYS A 221 14.65 5.75 8.51
CA LYS A 221 14.32 5.36 9.89
C LYS A 221 13.65 3.99 10.05
N TYR A 222 12.85 3.53 9.07
CA TYR A 222 11.90 2.45 9.31
C TYR A 222 11.95 1.32 8.29
N ALA A 223 12.39 1.60 7.05
CA ALA A 223 12.26 0.68 5.94
C ALA A 223 13.35 0.88 4.89
N ASP A 224 13.61 -0.12 4.09
CA ASP A 224 14.39 0.05 2.86
C ASP A 224 13.45 0.51 1.75
N VAL A 225 13.65 1.72 1.22
CA VAL A 225 12.90 2.19 0.06
C VAL A 225 13.65 1.77 -1.20
N LEU A 226 13.03 0.94 -2.02
CA LEU A 226 13.66 0.23 -3.14
C LEU A 226 12.77 0.31 -4.39
N PRO A 227 13.36 0.31 -5.59
CA PRO A 227 12.60 0.14 -6.83
C PRO A 227 12.04 -1.30 -6.93
N SER A 228 10.89 -1.45 -7.59
CA SER A 228 10.24 -2.75 -7.83
C SER A 228 11.19 -3.80 -8.43
N ALA A 229 12.09 -3.38 -9.31
CA ALA A 229 13.09 -4.27 -9.92
C ALA A 229 14.00 -4.95 -8.87
N ALA A 230 14.32 -4.29 -7.75
CA ALA A 230 15.10 -4.90 -6.68
C ALA A 230 14.28 -5.96 -5.93
N VAL A 231 13.02 -5.66 -5.66
CA VAL A 231 12.08 -6.61 -5.03
C VAL A 231 11.86 -7.84 -5.91
N LEU A 232 11.60 -7.65 -7.20
CA LEU A 232 11.41 -8.75 -8.16
C LEU A 232 12.63 -9.66 -8.23
N ARG A 233 13.83 -9.09 -8.25
CA ARG A 233 15.07 -9.89 -8.19
C ARG A 233 15.14 -10.72 -6.91
N HIS A 234 14.84 -10.13 -5.76
CA HIS A 234 14.82 -10.87 -4.50
C HIS A 234 13.78 -12.00 -4.52
N VAL A 235 12.54 -11.69 -4.90
CA VAL A 235 11.44 -12.67 -4.99
C VAL A 235 11.80 -13.84 -5.90
N SER A 236 12.47 -13.60 -7.03
CA SER A 236 12.88 -14.67 -7.96
C SER A 236 13.85 -15.68 -7.34
N THR A 237 14.60 -15.31 -6.31
CA THR A 237 15.55 -16.19 -5.62
C THR A 237 14.95 -17.00 -4.48
N LEU A 238 13.71 -16.67 -4.07
CA LEU A 238 13.06 -17.35 -2.94
C LEU A 238 12.60 -18.77 -3.31
N PRO A 239 12.61 -19.71 -2.34
CA PRO A 239 12.00 -21.03 -2.51
C PRO A 239 10.48 -20.92 -2.72
N ASP A 240 9.89 -21.92 -3.39
CA ASP A 240 8.46 -21.94 -3.75
C ASP A 240 7.54 -22.47 -2.62
N ASP A 241 8.09 -22.95 -1.51
CA ASP A 241 7.39 -23.63 -0.42
C ASP A 241 7.49 -22.91 0.94
N LEU A 242 7.80 -21.62 0.92
CA LEU A 242 7.98 -20.82 2.14
C LEU A 242 6.73 -20.72 3.00
N PHE A 243 5.54 -20.75 2.39
CA PHE A 243 4.27 -20.51 3.07
C PHE A 243 3.30 -21.71 2.91
N PRO A 244 3.50 -22.80 3.65
CA PRO A 244 2.61 -23.97 3.56
C PRO A 244 1.18 -23.69 4.06
N ASN A 245 1.00 -22.62 4.84
CA ASN A 245 -0.27 -22.23 5.44
C ASN A 245 -1.01 -21.13 4.65
N LEU A 246 -0.67 -20.90 3.38
CA LEU A 246 -1.44 -19.99 2.55
C LEU A 246 -2.90 -20.40 2.47
N PRO A 247 -3.84 -19.45 2.41
CA PRO A 247 -5.23 -19.75 2.09
C PRO A 247 -5.30 -20.52 0.76
N LYS A 248 -6.13 -21.56 0.71
CA LYS A 248 -6.29 -22.41 -0.49
C LYS A 248 -7.22 -21.80 -1.54
N GLY A 249 -7.76 -20.65 -1.24
CA GLY A 249 -8.82 -20.01 -1.99
C GLY A 249 -10.21 -20.51 -1.56
N GLU A 250 -11.22 -19.66 -1.68
CA GLU A 250 -12.60 -20.07 -1.48
C GLU A 250 -13.12 -20.69 -2.77
N THR A 251 -13.65 -21.91 -2.66
CA THR A 251 -14.24 -22.63 -3.82
C THR A 251 -15.64 -22.11 -4.18
N THR A 252 -16.23 -21.33 -3.27
CA THR A 252 -17.52 -20.65 -3.49
C THR A 252 -17.36 -19.19 -3.10
N PRO A 253 -17.78 -18.23 -3.94
CA PRO A 253 -17.82 -16.84 -3.51
C PRO A 253 -18.76 -16.76 -2.30
N SER A 254 -18.23 -16.55 -1.11
CA SER A 254 -19.08 -16.10 -0.01
C SER A 254 -19.54 -14.71 -0.40
N GLU A 255 -20.76 -14.59 -0.93
CA GLU A 255 -21.42 -13.31 -1.04
C GLU A 255 -21.30 -12.61 0.31
N ASN A 256 -20.36 -11.68 0.43
CA ASN A 256 -20.22 -10.67 1.47
C ASN A 256 -20.85 -11.05 2.83
N SER A 257 -20.39 -12.11 3.48
CA SER A 257 -20.88 -12.50 4.81
C SER A 257 -20.63 -11.40 5.85
N HIS A 258 -19.65 -10.53 5.63
CA HIS A 258 -19.34 -9.40 6.51
C HIS A 258 -20.26 -8.18 6.32
N LEU A 259 -20.91 -8.03 5.15
CA LEU A 259 -21.85 -6.93 4.92
C LEU A 259 -23.29 -7.30 5.32
N ARG A 260 -23.63 -8.59 5.49
CA ARG A 260 -24.99 -9.00 5.92
C ARG A 260 -25.27 -8.72 7.41
N LEU A 261 -24.27 -8.54 8.25
CA LEU A 261 -24.48 -8.20 9.67
C LEU A 261 -24.95 -6.75 9.91
N VAL A 262 -24.96 -5.91 8.89
CA VAL A 262 -25.34 -4.48 9.00
C VAL A 262 -26.66 -4.14 8.33
N SER A 263 -27.27 -5.05 7.54
CA SER A 263 -28.50 -4.77 6.77
C SER A 263 -29.79 -5.34 7.38
N SER A 264 -29.73 -5.97 8.56
CA SER A 264 -30.90 -6.53 9.25
C SER A 264 -31.04 -6.03 10.68
N ALA A 265 -31.16 -4.71 10.81
CA ALA A 265 -31.66 -4.07 12.03
C ALA A 265 -32.46 -2.81 11.67
#